data_f6a96454e0a19e599429c263316a496b
#
_entry.id   f6a96454e0a19e599429c263316a496b
#
_cell.length_a   1.000
_cell.length_b   1.000
_cell.length_c   1.000
_cell.angle_alpha   90.00
_cell.angle_beta   90.00
_cell.angle_gamma   90.00
#
_symmetry.space_group_name_H-M   'P 1'
#
loop_
_entity.id
_entity.type
_entity.pdbx_description
1 polymer ?
#
loop_
_entity_poly.entity_id
_entity_poly.type
_entity_poly.pdbx_seq_one_letter_code
_entity_poly.pdbx_strand_id
1 'polypeptide(L)'
;MSKILRYVLALVLGLAFLSTAVPAQAEPAPSSAAVRTLRYDAGRAAEFRATVDQAAQIWNASVSNVRLVPGVPADFVVLADNGWPRALPTRLGRGTVWIGRQATAQGHDALRIATHEIGHILGLPDRRTGRCTDLMSGASAGTGCTNPYPNSAERAEVNRNFAGFAPSIEFGELHVDSPRTTTR
;
A
#
# COMPACT_ATOMS: atom_id res chain seq x y z
N MET A 1 76.20 66.58 2.72
CA MET A 1 74.99 66.24 3.39
C MET A 1 74.24 65.34 2.39
N SER A 2 74.35 64.04 2.61
CA SER A 2 73.92 62.99 1.65
C SER A 2 72.54 62.41 2.00
N LYS A 3 71.60 62.41 1.06
CA LYS A 3 70.31 61.77 1.21
C LYS A 3 70.34 60.44 0.52
N ILE A 4 70.39 59.35 1.28
CA ILE A 4 70.34 57.99 0.80
C ILE A 4 68.89 57.62 0.58
N LEU A 5 68.49 57.41 -0.68
CA LEU A 5 67.18 56.95 -1.11
C LEU A 5 67.10 55.43 -0.98
N ARG A 6 66.28 54.93 -0.05
CA ARG A 6 66.02 53.50 0.12
C ARG A 6 64.91 53.06 -0.82
N TYR A 7 65.20 52.25 -1.81
CA TYR A 7 64.17 51.53 -2.60
C TYR A 7 63.72 50.29 -1.83
N VAL A 8 62.43 50.27 -1.44
CA VAL A 8 61.83 49.09 -0.92
C VAL A 8 61.16 48.37 -2.09
N LEU A 9 61.73 47.26 -2.46
CA LEU A 9 61.19 46.38 -3.47
C LEU A 9 60.09 45.48 -2.83
N ALA A 10 58.83 45.79 -3.07
CA ALA A 10 57.71 44.98 -2.62
C ALA A 10 57.50 43.83 -3.60
N LEU A 11 57.86 42.64 -3.18
CA LEU A 11 57.62 41.40 -3.91
C LEU A 11 56.18 40.95 -3.60
N VAL A 12 55.24 41.19 -4.53
CA VAL A 12 53.88 40.69 -4.41
C VAL A 12 53.88 39.25 -4.96
N LEU A 13 53.87 38.25 -4.04
CA LEU A 13 53.59 36.86 -4.38
C LEU A 13 52.09 36.71 -4.65
N GLY A 14 51.71 36.68 -5.90
CA GLY A 14 50.34 36.29 -6.32
C GLY A 14 50.13 34.79 -6.15
N LEU A 15 49.46 34.38 -5.08
CA LEU A 15 48.95 32.99 -4.98
C LEU A 15 47.74 32.85 -5.90
N ALA A 16 47.96 32.21 -7.05
CA ALA A 16 46.87 31.77 -7.94
C ALA A 16 46.17 30.55 -7.31
N PHE A 17 44.99 30.76 -6.70
CA PHE A 17 44.13 29.66 -6.32
C PHE A 17 43.55 29.00 -7.59
N LEU A 18 44.10 27.88 -7.99
CA LEU A 18 43.43 26.99 -8.96
C LEU A 18 42.20 26.39 -8.26
N SER A 19 41.04 26.98 -8.46
CA SER A 19 39.77 26.39 -8.07
C SER A 19 39.50 25.17 -9.01
N THR A 20 39.83 23.98 -8.54
CA THR A 20 39.37 22.74 -9.21
C THR A 20 37.87 22.61 -8.98
N ALA A 21 37.09 22.94 -9.98
CA ALA A 21 35.66 22.65 -9.97
C ALA A 21 35.48 21.11 -9.93
N VAL A 22 35.11 20.57 -8.79
CA VAL A 22 34.66 19.18 -8.66
C VAL A 22 33.36 19.08 -9.44
N PRO A 23 33.25 18.18 -10.46
CA PRO A 23 31.98 18.00 -11.13
C PRO A 23 30.94 17.51 -10.09
N ALA A 24 29.85 18.25 -9.94
CA ALA A 24 28.71 17.81 -9.16
C ALA A 24 28.21 16.51 -9.77
N GLN A 25 28.42 15.38 -9.09
CA GLN A 25 27.80 14.13 -9.46
C GLN A 25 26.29 14.32 -9.28
N ALA A 26 25.54 14.22 -10.38
CA ALA A 26 24.10 14.21 -10.34
C ALA A 26 23.67 13.03 -9.44
N GLU A 27 22.98 13.31 -8.33
CA GLU A 27 22.36 12.23 -7.55
C GLU A 27 21.49 11.40 -8.49
N PRO A 28 21.59 10.06 -8.44
CA PRO A 28 20.71 9.22 -9.23
C PRO A 28 19.27 9.56 -8.87
N ALA A 29 18.48 9.91 -9.90
CA ALA A 29 17.05 10.16 -9.71
C ALA A 29 16.43 8.95 -9.00
N PRO A 30 15.50 9.15 -8.03
CA PRO A 30 14.89 8.05 -7.31
C PRO A 30 14.28 7.09 -8.32
N SER A 31 14.78 5.86 -8.33
CA SER A 31 14.27 4.78 -9.17
C SER A 31 12.80 4.60 -8.81
N SER A 32 11.88 4.88 -9.73
CA SER A 32 10.47 4.57 -9.51
C SER A 32 10.39 3.05 -9.30
N ALA A 33 9.85 2.62 -8.17
CA ALA A 33 9.68 1.20 -7.90
C ALA A 33 8.85 0.58 -9.04
N ALA A 34 9.35 -0.52 -9.61
CA ALA A 34 8.64 -1.21 -10.68
C ALA A 34 7.28 -1.69 -10.16
N VAL A 35 6.21 -1.45 -10.92
CA VAL A 35 4.85 -1.89 -10.57
C VAL A 35 4.84 -3.41 -10.40
N ARG A 36 4.50 -3.87 -9.20
CA ARG A 36 4.42 -5.31 -8.90
C ARG A 36 3.08 -5.87 -9.35
N THR A 37 3.10 -6.82 -10.26
CA THR A 37 1.89 -7.55 -10.67
C THR A 37 1.63 -8.73 -9.72
N LEU A 38 0.41 -8.78 -9.16
CA LEU A 38 -0.09 -9.90 -8.36
C LEU A 38 -1.21 -10.61 -9.12
N ARG A 39 -1.15 -11.93 -9.17
CA ARG A 39 -2.21 -12.75 -9.76
C ARG A 39 -3.17 -13.23 -8.69
N TYR A 40 -4.47 -13.13 -8.94
CA TYR A 40 -5.49 -13.70 -8.06
C TYR A 40 -6.30 -14.77 -8.78
N ASP A 41 -6.73 -15.77 -8.01
CA ASP A 41 -7.68 -16.79 -8.46
C ASP A 41 -8.99 -16.65 -7.69
N ALA A 42 -10.05 -16.24 -8.41
CA ALA A 42 -11.42 -16.16 -7.90
C ALA A 42 -12.29 -17.32 -8.39
N GLY A 43 -11.70 -18.39 -8.90
CA GLY A 43 -12.45 -19.54 -9.44
C GLY A 43 -13.35 -20.23 -8.41
N ARG A 44 -13.01 -20.13 -7.12
CA ARG A 44 -13.78 -20.66 -5.99
C ARG A 44 -14.53 -19.60 -5.17
N ALA A 45 -14.62 -18.37 -5.68
CA ALA A 45 -15.40 -17.29 -5.05
C ALA A 45 -16.91 -17.41 -5.34
N ALA A 46 -17.33 -18.41 -6.06
CA ALA A 46 -18.73 -18.73 -6.39
C ALA A 46 -19.47 -17.50 -6.96
N GLU A 47 -20.61 -17.12 -6.37
CA GLU A 47 -21.41 -15.95 -6.77
C GLU A 47 -20.67 -14.61 -6.63
N PHE A 48 -19.59 -14.53 -5.86
CA PHE A 48 -18.81 -13.30 -5.65
C PHE A 48 -17.70 -13.10 -6.68
N ARG A 49 -17.52 -13.97 -7.67
CA ARG A 49 -16.43 -13.85 -8.64
C ARG A 49 -16.39 -12.47 -9.32
N ALA A 50 -17.51 -12.03 -9.86
CA ALA A 50 -17.59 -10.70 -10.51
C ALA A 50 -17.32 -9.56 -9.52
N THR A 51 -17.75 -9.69 -8.27
CA THR A 51 -17.49 -8.74 -7.18
C THR A 51 -16.00 -8.67 -6.86
N VAL A 52 -15.29 -9.80 -6.84
CA VAL A 52 -13.83 -9.84 -6.65
C VAL A 52 -13.10 -9.17 -7.80
N ASP A 53 -13.53 -9.43 -9.05
CA ASP A 53 -12.95 -8.78 -10.23
C ASP A 53 -13.14 -7.26 -10.18
N GLN A 54 -14.30 -6.79 -9.74
CA GLN A 54 -14.57 -5.37 -9.54
C GLN A 54 -13.74 -4.76 -8.40
N ALA A 55 -13.57 -5.46 -7.29
CA ALA A 55 -12.72 -5.04 -6.19
C ALA A 55 -11.25 -4.91 -6.62
N ALA A 56 -10.75 -5.83 -7.45
CA ALA A 56 -9.42 -5.73 -8.03
C ALA A 56 -9.27 -4.51 -8.95
N GLN A 57 -10.31 -4.16 -9.73
CA GLN A 57 -10.31 -2.94 -10.54
C GLN A 57 -10.27 -1.68 -9.67
N ILE A 58 -11.00 -1.64 -8.54
CA ILE A 58 -10.96 -0.53 -7.59
C ILE A 58 -9.54 -0.33 -7.07
N TRP A 59 -8.86 -1.40 -6.63
CA TRP A 59 -7.47 -1.30 -6.20
C TRP A 59 -6.55 -0.85 -7.32
N ASN A 60 -6.69 -1.39 -8.53
CA ASN A 60 -5.90 -1.00 -9.70
C ASN A 60 -6.06 0.48 -10.09
N ALA A 61 -7.23 1.07 -9.86
CA ALA A 61 -7.49 2.48 -10.07
C ALA A 61 -7.01 3.38 -8.91
N SER A 62 -6.76 2.78 -7.73
CA SER A 62 -6.49 3.51 -6.49
C SER A 62 -5.01 3.62 -6.15
N VAL A 63 -4.16 2.70 -6.65
CA VAL A 63 -2.74 2.59 -6.30
C VAL A 63 -1.87 2.45 -7.54
N SER A 64 -0.58 2.82 -7.43
CA SER A 64 0.35 2.84 -8.57
C SER A 64 1.45 1.77 -8.51
N ASN A 65 1.79 1.26 -7.33
CA ASN A 65 2.96 0.38 -7.15
C ASN A 65 2.61 -1.12 -7.21
N VAL A 66 1.32 -1.45 -7.29
CA VAL A 66 0.84 -2.82 -7.45
C VAL A 66 -0.31 -2.87 -8.44
N ARG A 67 -0.41 -3.97 -9.18
CA ARG A 67 -1.50 -4.27 -10.12
C ARG A 67 -2.02 -5.68 -9.90
N LEU A 68 -3.34 -5.81 -9.75
CA LEU A 68 -4.04 -7.07 -9.58
C LEU A 68 -4.56 -7.55 -10.94
N VAL A 69 -4.27 -8.80 -11.29
CA VAL A 69 -4.76 -9.43 -12.53
C VAL A 69 -5.28 -10.84 -12.24
N PRO A 70 -6.37 -11.29 -12.87
CA PRO A 70 -6.79 -12.67 -12.71
C PRO A 70 -5.78 -13.61 -13.36
N GLY A 71 -5.52 -14.77 -12.74
CA GLY A 71 -4.64 -15.77 -13.34
C GLY A 71 -4.09 -16.81 -12.40
N VAL A 72 -3.61 -17.93 -13.00
CA VAL A 72 -2.92 -19.02 -12.31
C VAL A 72 -1.53 -19.23 -12.95
N PRO A 73 -0.50 -19.61 -12.17
CA PRO A 73 -0.52 -19.75 -10.71
C PRO A 73 -0.78 -18.42 -10.02
N ALA A 74 -1.60 -18.43 -8.95
CA ALA A 74 -2.02 -17.24 -8.24
C ALA A 74 -1.09 -16.90 -7.09
N ASP A 75 -0.94 -15.60 -6.80
CA ASP A 75 -0.29 -15.10 -5.59
C ASP A 75 -1.23 -15.20 -4.39
N PHE A 76 -2.52 -14.95 -4.60
CA PHE A 76 -3.55 -15.18 -3.58
C PHE A 76 -4.83 -15.76 -4.19
N VAL A 77 -5.60 -16.46 -3.38
CA VAL A 77 -6.85 -17.08 -3.80
C VAL A 77 -8.03 -16.47 -3.05
N VAL A 78 -9.18 -16.38 -3.72
CA VAL A 78 -10.42 -15.90 -3.13
C VAL A 78 -11.46 -17.01 -3.17
N LEU A 79 -12.04 -17.31 -2.02
CA LEU A 79 -13.01 -18.36 -1.78
C LEU A 79 -14.32 -17.75 -1.30
N ALA A 80 -15.43 -18.48 -1.45
CA ALA A 80 -16.68 -18.19 -0.79
C ALA A 80 -17.01 -19.29 0.21
N ASP A 81 -17.53 -18.91 1.39
CA ASP A 81 -18.09 -19.85 2.36
C ASP A 81 -19.24 -19.22 3.17
N ASN A 82 -19.75 -19.95 4.17
CA ASN A 82 -20.88 -19.48 4.98
C ASN A 82 -20.45 -18.81 6.30
N GLY A 83 -19.16 -18.56 6.50
CA GLY A 83 -18.64 -17.84 7.66
C GLY A 83 -18.69 -16.32 7.52
N TRP A 84 -17.97 -15.64 8.40
CA TRP A 84 -17.66 -14.22 8.28
C TRP A 84 -16.54 -13.99 7.25
N PRO A 85 -16.52 -12.83 6.56
CA PRO A 85 -15.41 -12.45 5.70
C PRO A 85 -14.10 -12.44 6.48
N ARG A 86 -13.04 -12.85 5.83
CA ARG A 86 -11.72 -12.91 6.46
C ARG A 86 -10.60 -13.03 5.45
N ALA A 87 -9.42 -12.61 5.84
CA ALA A 87 -8.19 -12.79 5.10
C ALA A 87 -7.09 -13.42 5.96
N LEU A 88 -6.28 -14.27 5.33
CA LEU A 88 -5.04 -14.80 5.89
C LEU A 88 -3.88 -14.39 4.96
N PRO A 89 -3.30 -13.21 5.14
CA PRO A 89 -2.11 -12.81 4.42
C PRO A 89 -0.91 -13.58 4.96
N THR A 90 -0.23 -14.34 4.11
CA THR A 90 0.98 -15.11 4.50
C THR A 90 2.26 -14.31 4.30
N ARG A 91 2.23 -13.33 3.40
CA ARG A 91 3.21 -12.27 3.16
C ARG A 91 2.59 -11.21 2.25
N LEU A 92 3.28 -10.10 2.05
CA LEU A 92 2.80 -9.01 1.20
C LEU A 92 2.43 -9.51 -0.21
N GLY A 93 1.16 -9.35 -0.56
CA GLY A 93 0.60 -9.77 -1.84
C GLY A 93 0.28 -11.26 -1.94
N ARG A 94 0.36 -12.05 -0.86
CA ARG A 94 0.07 -13.48 -0.88
C ARG A 94 -0.81 -13.91 0.28
N GLY A 95 -1.71 -14.86 0.03
CA GLY A 95 -2.58 -15.37 1.06
C GLY A 95 -3.88 -15.97 0.54
N THR A 96 -4.87 -16.02 1.42
CA THR A 96 -6.21 -16.51 1.12
C THR A 96 -7.23 -15.53 1.65
N VAL A 97 -8.25 -15.25 0.85
CA VAL A 97 -9.42 -14.43 1.20
C VAL A 97 -10.65 -15.32 1.16
N TRP A 98 -11.54 -15.15 2.12
CA TRP A 98 -12.88 -15.75 2.11
C TRP A 98 -13.95 -14.66 2.13
N ILE A 99 -14.82 -14.67 1.12
CA ILE A 99 -16.03 -13.84 1.13
C ILE A 99 -17.10 -14.61 1.88
N GLY A 100 -17.36 -14.17 3.11
CA GLY A 100 -18.28 -14.86 3.99
C GLY A 100 -19.72 -14.45 3.76
N ARG A 101 -20.62 -15.41 3.44
CA ARG A 101 -22.05 -15.16 3.21
C ARG A 101 -22.77 -14.65 4.43
N GLN A 102 -22.24 -14.88 5.63
CA GLN A 102 -22.86 -14.40 6.87
C GLN A 102 -22.96 -12.88 6.90
N ALA A 103 -21.94 -12.15 6.47
CA ALA A 103 -21.98 -10.69 6.43
C ALA A 103 -22.96 -10.16 5.39
N THR A 104 -22.98 -10.72 4.18
CA THR A 104 -23.93 -10.33 3.13
C THR A 104 -25.38 -10.65 3.49
N ALA A 105 -25.61 -11.79 4.16
CA ALA A 105 -26.94 -12.13 4.70
C ALA A 105 -27.41 -11.15 5.79
N GLN A 106 -26.50 -10.49 6.48
CA GLN A 106 -26.80 -9.43 7.46
C GLN A 106 -26.89 -8.03 6.85
N GLY A 107 -26.74 -7.91 5.51
CA GLY A 107 -26.91 -6.65 4.79
C GLY A 107 -25.61 -5.85 4.57
N HIS A 108 -24.45 -6.40 4.85
CA HIS A 108 -23.18 -5.76 4.47
C HIS A 108 -22.95 -5.81 2.97
N ASP A 109 -22.37 -4.77 2.41
CA ASP A 109 -22.10 -4.65 0.98
C ASP A 109 -20.97 -5.59 0.52
N ALA A 110 -21.27 -6.48 -0.42
CA ALA A 110 -20.32 -7.50 -0.88
C ALA A 110 -19.09 -6.91 -1.58
N LEU A 111 -19.23 -5.79 -2.32
CA LEU A 111 -18.12 -5.18 -3.00
C LEU A 111 -17.16 -4.51 -2.01
N ARG A 112 -17.72 -3.83 -1.00
CA ARG A 112 -16.92 -3.27 0.09
C ARG A 112 -16.17 -4.37 0.85
N ILE A 113 -16.84 -5.51 1.15
CA ILE A 113 -16.20 -6.67 1.78
C ILE A 113 -15.02 -7.15 0.93
N ALA A 114 -15.24 -7.43 -0.35
CA ALA A 114 -14.18 -7.96 -1.22
C ALA A 114 -12.98 -7.01 -1.32
N THR A 115 -13.24 -5.70 -1.42
CA THR A 115 -12.17 -4.70 -1.48
C THR A 115 -11.42 -4.59 -0.15
N HIS A 116 -12.11 -4.68 0.99
CA HIS A 116 -11.53 -4.69 2.34
C HIS A 116 -10.61 -5.91 2.53
N GLU A 117 -11.09 -7.11 2.25
CA GLU A 117 -10.32 -8.34 2.44
C GLU A 117 -9.07 -8.40 1.53
N ILE A 118 -9.18 -7.89 0.30
CA ILE A 118 -8.01 -7.70 -0.58
C ILE A 118 -7.03 -6.68 0.03
N GLY A 119 -7.53 -5.66 0.75
CA GLY A 119 -6.70 -4.70 1.47
C GLY A 119 -5.72 -5.36 2.45
N HIS A 120 -6.14 -6.41 3.15
CA HIS A 120 -5.25 -7.21 4.01
C HIS A 120 -4.14 -7.90 3.20
N ILE A 121 -4.45 -8.45 2.03
CA ILE A 121 -3.43 -9.03 1.13
C ILE A 121 -2.43 -7.96 0.67
N LEU A 122 -2.89 -6.70 0.54
CA LEU A 122 -2.04 -5.57 0.18
C LEU A 122 -1.31 -4.94 1.39
N GLY A 123 -1.43 -5.54 2.58
CA GLY A 123 -0.67 -5.19 3.77
C GLY A 123 -1.33 -4.14 4.67
N LEU A 124 -2.65 -3.95 4.58
CA LEU A 124 -3.40 -3.05 5.46
C LEU A 124 -3.98 -3.80 6.67
N PRO A 125 -3.80 -3.31 7.90
CA PRO A 125 -4.47 -3.85 9.08
C PRO A 125 -5.91 -3.35 9.20
N ASP A 126 -6.72 -4.04 9.99
CA ASP A 126 -8.02 -3.54 10.45
C ASP A 126 -7.85 -2.24 11.25
N ARG A 127 -8.70 -1.25 10.99
CA ARG A 127 -8.67 0.03 11.72
C ARG A 127 -9.89 0.25 12.62
N ARG A 128 -11.00 -0.39 12.31
CA ARG A 128 -12.25 -0.38 13.11
C ARG A 128 -12.70 1.01 13.57
N THR A 129 -12.58 2.03 12.71
CA THR A 129 -12.89 3.44 13.04
C THR A 129 -14.38 3.75 13.10
N GLY A 130 -15.24 2.88 12.59
CA GLY A 130 -16.68 3.12 12.45
C GLY A 130 -17.05 4.04 11.28
N ARG A 131 -16.08 4.59 10.57
CA ARG A 131 -16.33 5.54 9.47
C ARG A 131 -16.48 4.82 8.14
N CYS A 132 -17.51 5.17 7.37
CA CYS A 132 -17.74 4.63 6.04
C CYS A 132 -16.66 5.07 5.01
N THR A 133 -15.98 6.18 5.25
CA THR A 133 -14.88 6.66 4.41
C THR A 133 -13.60 5.86 4.56
N ASP A 134 -13.48 5.07 5.60
CA ASP A 134 -12.32 4.23 5.86
C ASP A 134 -12.65 2.80 5.44
N LEU A 135 -12.03 2.31 4.37
CA LEU A 135 -12.27 0.96 3.88
C LEU A 135 -11.92 -0.08 4.94
N MET A 136 -10.75 0.09 5.60
CA MET A 136 -10.28 -0.82 6.65
C MET A 136 -11.02 -0.65 7.99
N SER A 137 -12.10 0.13 8.03
CA SER A 137 -13.06 0.12 9.13
C SER A 137 -13.86 -1.19 9.18
N GLY A 138 -13.99 -1.88 8.04
CA GLY A 138 -14.68 -3.16 7.92
C GLY A 138 -16.13 -3.10 8.40
N ALA A 139 -16.59 -4.16 9.04
CA ALA A 139 -17.94 -4.30 9.55
C ALA A 139 -18.32 -3.23 10.59
N SER A 140 -17.35 -2.58 11.25
CA SER A 140 -17.62 -1.51 12.22
C SER A 140 -18.23 -0.25 11.58
N ALA A 141 -18.15 -0.09 10.25
CA ALA A 141 -18.83 1.00 9.53
C ALA A 141 -20.34 0.78 9.39
N GLY A 142 -20.84 -0.41 9.74
CA GLY A 142 -22.26 -0.78 9.69
C GLY A 142 -22.76 -1.18 8.31
N THR A 143 -23.95 -1.77 8.27
CA THR A 143 -24.58 -2.29 7.03
C THR A 143 -25.02 -1.19 6.07
N GLY A 144 -25.26 0.03 6.55
CA GLY A 144 -25.57 1.18 5.69
C GLY A 144 -24.38 1.73 4.89
N CYS A 145 -23.16 1.23 5.15
CA CYS A 145 -21.98 1.68 4.44
C CYS A 145 -21.71 0.83 3.19
N THR A 146 -21.84 1.45 2.01
CA THR A 146 -21.61 0.82 0.71
C THR A 146 -20.39 1.35 -0.02
N ASN A 147 -19.56 2.22 0.61
CA ASN A 147 -18.36 2.78 -0.01
C ASN A 147 -17.24 1.73 -0.13
N PRO A 148 -16.87 1.24 -1.33
CA PRO A 148 -15.85 0.22 -1.51
C PRO A 148 -14.44 0.81 -1.75
N TYR A 149 -14.29 2.13 -1.77
CA TYR A 149 -13.04 2.78 -2.16
C TYR A 149 -12.12 3.00 -0.95
N PRO A 150 -10.82 2.68 -1.08
CA PRO A 150 -9.84 3.03 -0.06
C PRO A 150 -9.66 4.56 0.02
N ASN A 151 -9.51 5.10 1.22
CA ASN A 151 -9.20 6.50 1.43
C ASN A 151 -7.75 6.84 1.02
N SER A 152 -7.37 8.13 1.08
CA SER A 152 -6.04 8.59 0.66
C SER A 152 -4.90 7.99 1.50
N ALA A 153 -5.13 7.78 2.81
CA ALA A 153 -4.12 7.21 3.70
C ALA A 153 -3.91 5.71 3.42
N GLU A 154 -5.00 4.96 3.19
CA GLU A 154 -4.97 3.54 2.83
C GLU A 154 -4.26 3.32 1.49
N ARG A 155 -4.54 4.16 0.49
CA ARG A 155 -3.84 4.13 -0.81
C ARG A 155 -2.35 4.43 -0.68
N ALA A 156 -2.00 5.46 0.09
CA ALA A 156 -0.61 5.81 0.33
C ALA A 156 0.15 4.70 1.06
N GLU A 157 -0.50 4.03 2.03
CA GLU A 157 0.08 2.90 2.76
C GLU A 157 0.35 1.71 1.85
N VAL A 158 -0.59 1.30 0.99
CA VAL A 158 -0.37 0.25 -0.01
C VAL A 158 0.80 0.62 -0.94
N ASN A 159 0.84 1.85 -1.46
CA ASN A 159 1.94 2.27 -2.30
C ASN A 159 3.29 2.21 -1.58
N ARG A 160 3.38 2.57 -0.30
CA ARG A 160 4.61 2.42 0.51
C ARG A 160 5.00 0.96 0.70
N ASN A 161 4.03 0.09 1.01
CA ASN A 161 4.27 -1.34 1.18
C ASN A 161 4.93 -1.95 -0.07
N PHE A 162 4.44 -1.59 -1.25
CA PHE A 162 4.99 -2.06 -2.54
C PHE A 162 6.18 -1.25 -3.06
N ALA A 163 6.57 -0.19 -2.36
CA ALA A 163 7.85 0.52 -2.57
C ALA A 163 8.99 -0.03 -1.70
N GLY A 164 8.76 -1.10 -0.92
CA GLY A 164 9.77 -1.77 -0.10
C GLY A 164 9.78 -1.37 1.38
N PHE A 165 8.80 -0.58 1.83
CA PHE A 165 8.64 -0.30 3.26
C PHE A 165 7.93 -1.47 3.96
N ALA A 166 8.20 -1.65 5.25
CA ALA A 166 7.54 -2.68 6.03
C ALA A 166 6.04 -2.38 6.19
N PRO A 167 5.15 -3.33 5.84
CA PRO A 167 3.71 -3.19 6.12
C PRO A 167 3.42 -3.12 7.61
N SER A 168 2.29 -2.48 7.97
CA SER A 168 1.82 -2.42 9.36
C SER A 168 0.96 -3.61 9.78
N ILE A 169 0.79 -4.60 8.92
CA ILE A 169 0.07 -5.85 9.20
C ILE A 169 1.04 -6.96 9.60
N GLU A 170 0.62 -7.84 10.50
CA GLU A 170 1.34 -9.07 10.81
C GLU A 170 0.90 -10.19 9.85
N PHE A 171 1.88 -10.87 9.24
CA PHE A 171 1.62 -11.97 8.33
C PHE A 171 1.47 -13.29 9.07
N GLY A 172 0.58 -14.16 8.57
CA GLY A 172 0.26 -15.44 9.19
C GLY A 172 -0.86 -15.36 10.23
N GLU A 173 -1.41 -14.17 10.48
CA GLU A 173 -2.56 -13.97 11.33
C GLU A 173 -3.86 -13.93 10.49
N LEU A 174 -4.93 -14.52 11.05
CA LEU A 174 -6.26 -14.50 10.43
C LEU A 174 -7.02 -13.23 10.84
N HIS A 175 -7.24 -12.35 9.88
CA HIS A 175 -8.07 -11.17 10.04
C HIS A 175 -9.52 -11.53 9.75
N VAL A 176 -10.41 -11.39 10.75
CA VAL A 176 -11.85 -11.70 10.63
C VAL A 176 -12.66 -10.41 10.73
N ASP A 177 -13.40 -10.10 9.67
CA ASP A 177 -14.23 -8.90 9.61
C ASP A 177 -15.64 -9.14 10.20
N SER A 178 -15.70 -9.48 11.49
CA SER A 178 -16.97 -9.65 12.21
C SER A 178 -17.30 -8.42 13.07
N PRO A 179 -18.59 -8.14 13.34
CA PRO A 179 -18.98 -7.17 14.36
C PRO A 179 -18.31 -7.54 15.69
N ARG A 180 -17.77 -6.56 16.41
CA ARG A 180 -17.28 -6.81 17.76
C ARG A 180 -18.46 -7.28 18.63
N THR A 181 -18.37 -8.48 19.16
CA THR A 181 -19.25 -8.90 20.23
C THR A 181 -18.85 -8.09 21.47
N THR A 182 -19.59 -7.03 21.78
CA THR A 182 -19.49 -6.39 23.08
C THR A 182 -20.03 -7.40 24.09
N THR A 183 -19.17 -8.18 24.72
CA THR A 183 -19.50 -8.87 25.96
C THR A 183 -19.78 -7.80 27.01
N ARG A 184 -21.06 -7.64 27.40
CA ARG A 184 -21.48 -6.88 28.55
C ARG A 184 -21.17 -7.68 29.81
#